data_a6d87a01370425f8ce91c37ae8980cc1
#
_entry.id   a6d87a01370425f8ce91c37ae8980cc1
#
_cell.length_a   1.000
_cell.length_b   1.000
_cell.length_c   1.000
_cell.angle_alpha   90.00
_cell.angle_beta   90.00
_cell.angle_gamma   90.00
#
_symmetry.space_group_name_H-M   'P 1'
#
loop_
_entity.id
_entity.type
_entity.pdbx_description
1 polymer ?
#
loop_
_entity_poly.entity_id
_entity_poly.type
_entity_poly.pdbx_seq_one_letter_code
_entity_poly.pdbx_strand_id
1 'polypeptide(L)'
;YRETVSKKGKVGEGKSPNKHNLFFIEVEPLEDEVYEAIKAGELREGRTKKKNEELWLKLNELGVSNDEARQYKDIYKDCVFLDKVKGEVHMNEVIEMVMDAIEQVIDAGVLAREPCSKLKISLVDIKLHEDAIHRGPAQVYSAVRDSMRMSIESAGPVLFEPIQTLLVEGPLSHM
;
A
#
# COMPACT_ATOMS: atom_id res chain seq x y z
N TYR A 1 -14.37 -10.68 5.01
CA TYR A 1 -13.93 -9.48 5.74
C TYR A 1 -12.77 -8.81 5.03
N ARG A 2 -12.61 -7.51 5.28
CA ARG A 2 -11.50 -6.69 4.80
C ARG A 2 -10.89 -5.94 5.98
N GLU A 3 -9.57 -5.74 5.95
CA GLU A 3 -8.88 -4.89 6.92
C GLU A 3 -8.69 -3.51 6.34
N THR A 4 -9.00 -2.48 7.12
CA THR A 4 -8.73 -1.09 6.74
C THR A 4 -8.34 -0.30 7.98
N VAL A 5 -8.09 1.00 7.79
CA VAL A 5 -7.73 1.91 8.87
C VAL A 5 -8.69 3.09 8.87
N SER A 6 -8.91 3.69 10.04
CA SER A 6 -9.88 4.78 10.19
C SER A 6 -9.25 6.17 10.26
N LYS A 7 -7.96 6.26 10.47
CA LYS A 7 -7.22 7.52 10.58
C LYS A 7 -5.78 7.34 10.12
N LYS A 8 -5.08 8.45 9.96
CA LYS A 8 -3.66 8.43 9.62
C LYS A 8 -2.85 7.81 10.75
N GLY A 9 -2.10 6.77 10.44
CA GLY A 9 -1.22 6.12 11.40
C GLY A 9 0.06 6.91 11.65
N LYS A 10 0.77 6.52 12.69
CA LYS A 10 2.13 7.00 12.93
C LYS A 10 3.09 6.28 11.99
N VAL A 11 4.23 6.89 11.73
CA VAL A 11 5.29 6.23 10.97
C VAL A 11 5.79 5.01 11.75
N GLY A 12 5.70 3.84 11.12
CA GLY A 12 6.21 2.61 11.70
C GLY A 12 7.66 2.39 11.31
N GLU A 13 8.48 1.96 12.25
CA GLU A 13 9.86 1.60 12.00
C GLU A 13 10.01 0.09 11.92
N GLY A 14 10.52 -0.41 10.81
CA GLY A 14 10.82 -1.82 10.62
C GLY A 14 12.31 -2.02 10.45
N LYS A 15 12.88 -2.89 11.28
CA LYS A 15 14.29 -3.24 11.25
C LYS A 15 14.47 -4.63 10.66
N SER A 16 15.41 -4.79 9.73
CA SER A 16 15.68 -6.11 9.18
C SER A 16 16.25 -7.05 10.25
N PRO A 17 16.03 -8.38 10.13
CA PRO A 17 16.55 -9.34 11.10
C PRO A 17 18.06 -9.25 11.33
N ASN A 18 18.84 -8.93 10.30
CA ASN A 18 20.29 -8.72 10.42
C ASN A 18 20.67 -7.36 11.03
N LYS A 19 19.67 -6.49 11.33
CA LYS A 19 19.85 -5.17 11.96
C LYS A 19 20.59 -4.14 11.11
N HIS A 20 20.76 -4.38 9.81
CA HIS A 20 21.50 -3.49 8.92
C HIS A 20 20.61 -2.53 8.13
N ASN A 21 19.29 -2.76 8.08
CA ASN A 21 18.38 -1.95 7.30
C ASN A 21 17.20 -1.49 8.13
N LEU A 22 16.73 -0.26 7.87
CA LEU A 22 15.55 0.32 8.51
C LEU A 22 14.59 0.82 7.44
N PHE A 23 13.30 0.55 7.64
CA PHE A 23 12.22 1.01 6.76
C PHE A 23 11.21 1.79 7.59
N PHE A 24 10.79 2.94 7.07
CA PHE A 24 9.83 3.83 7.73
C PHE A 24 8.61 3.97 6.84
N ILE A 25 7.50 3.38 7.24
CA ILE A 25 6.26 3.35 6.45
C ILE A 25 5.13 3.96 7.26
N GLU A 26 4.31 4.76 6.58
CA GLU A 26 3.11 5.37 7.12
C GLU A 26 1.90 4.84 6.36
N VAL A 27 0.87 4.41 7.09
CA VAL A 27 -0.38 3.92 6.51
C VAL A 27 -1.51 4.86 6.93
N GLU A 28 -2.35 5.23 5.95
CA GLU A 28 -3.50 6.10 6.17
C GLU A 28 -4.65 5.69 5.25
N PRO A 29 -5.88 6.15 5.52
CA PRO A 29 -6.98 5.91 4.61
C PRO A 29 -6.71 6.56 3.25
N LEU A 30 -6.99 5.83 2.17
CA LEU A 30 -6.93 6.38 0.82
C LEU A 30 -8.10 7.36 0.64
N GLU A 31 -7.86 8.46 -0.05
CA GLU A 31 -8.91 9.44 -0.36
C GLU A 31 -10.05 8.78 -1.12
N ASP A 32 -11.29 9.17 -0.80
CA ASP A 32 -12.49 8.59 -1.40
C ASP A 32 -12.49 8.72 -2.92
N GLU A 33 -12.07 9.87 -3.45
CA GLU A 33 -12.04 10.14 -4.87
C GLU A 33 -11.10 9.19 -5.62
N VAL A 34 -9.93 8.92 -5.05
CA VAL A 34 -8.96 7.99 -5.63
C VAL A 34 -9.47 6.55 -5.52
N TYR A 35 -10.00 6.18 -4.36
CA TYR A 35 -10.58 4.85 -4.13
C TYR A 35 -11.70 4.56 -5.13
N GLU A 36 -12.64 5.48 -5.29
CA GLU A 36 -13.76 5.31 -6.22
C GLU A 36 -13.28 5.22 -7.69
N ALA A 37 -12.27 6.00 -8.06
CA ALA A 37 -11.68 5.94 -9.40
C ALA A 37 -11.02 4.58 -9.67
N ILE A 38 -10.36 3.99 -8.69
CA ILE A 38 -9.79 2.64 -8.82
C ILE A 38 -10.91 1.62 -8.98
N LYS A 39 -11.95 1.69 -8.17
CA LYS A 39 -13.09 0.77 -8.22
C LYS A 39 -13.84 0.87 -9.55
N ALA A 40 -13.94 2.06 -10.12
CA ALA A 40 -14.59 2.31 -11.41
C ALA A 40 -13.72 1.92 -12.63
N GLY A 41 -12.46 1.54 -12.40
CA GLY A 41 -11.54 1.20 -13.50
C GLY A 41 -10.92 2.41 -14.19
N GLU A 42 -11.10 3.61 -13.66
CA GLU A 42 -10.51 4.84 -14.22
C GLU A 42 -9.01 4.91 -13.98
N LEU A 43 -8.54 4.33 -12.88
CA LEU A 43 -7.13 4.16 -12.59
C LEU A 43 -6.78 2.68 -12.70
N ARG A 44 -5.78 2.38 -13.53
CA ARG A 44 -5.35 0.99 -13.73
C ARG A 44 -4.49 0.50 -12.59
N GLU A 45 -4.73 -0.74 -12.16
CA GLU A 45 -3.82 -1.45 -11.27
C GLU A 45 -2.48 -1.71 -11.96
N GLY A 46 -1.42 -1.74 -11.18
CA GLY A 46 -0.09 -2.10 -11.62
C GLY A 46 0.98 -1.17 -11.08
N ARG A 47 2.22 -1.61 -11.27
CA ARG A 47 3.39 -0.85 -10.87
C ARG A 47 3.72 0.20 -11.93
N THR A 48 3.99 1.42 -11.47
CA THR A 48 4.37 2.52 -12.34
C THR A 48 5.86 2.38 -12.68
N LYS A 49 6.11 2.08 -13.93
CA LYS A 49 7.49 2.14 -14.47
C LYS A 49 7.83 3.61 -14.64
N LYS A 50 8.80 4.12 -15.09
CA LYS A 50 9.25 5.49 -15.23
C LYS A 50 8.09 6.50 -15.40
N LYS A 51 8.23 7.58 -16.08
CA LYS A 51 7.26 8.67 -16.23
C LYS A 51 5.90 8.16 -16.73
N ASN A 52 4.85 8.32 -15.92
CA ASN A 52 3.48 8.01 -16.30
C ASN A 52 2.61 9.27 -16.20
N GLU A 53 2.73 10.12 -17.20
CA GLU A 53 2.04 11.41 -17.23
C GLU A 53 0.51 11.25 -17.26
N GLU A 54 0.02 10.20 -17.89
CA GLU A 54 -1.42 9.91 -17.92
C GLU A 54 -1.96 9.67 -16.50
N LEU A 55 -1.25 8.88 -15.71
CA LEU A 55 -1.61 8.64 -14.31
C LEU A 55 -1.57 9.94 -13.50
N TRP A 56 -0.52 10.74 -13.68
CA TRP A 56 -0.38 11.99 -12.94
C TRP A 56 -1.52 12.97 -13.24
N LEU A 57 -1.91 13.09 -14.50
CA LEU A 57 -3.05 13.94 -14.90
C LEU A 57 -4.36 13.47 -14.28
N LYS A 58 -4.62 12.16 -14.30
CA LYS A 58 -5.82 11.59 -13.68
C LYS A 58 -5.84 11.83 -12.17
N LEU A 59 -4.71 11.65 -11.49
CA LEU A 59 -4.60 11.91 -10.07
C LEU A 59 -4.82 13.38 -9.74
N ASN A 60 -4.27 14.30 -10.56
CA ASN A 60 -4.49 15.72 -10.41
C ASN A 60 -5.97 16.09 -10.52
N GLU A 61 -6.68 15.49 -11.46
CA GLU A 61 -8.12 15.69 -11.64
C GLU A 61 -8.92 15.24 -10.40
N LEU A 62 -8.39 14.27 -9.66
CA LEU A 62 -9.00 13.75 -8.43
C LEU A 62 -8.60 14.54 -7.18
N GLY A 63 -7.81 15.60 -7.33
CA GLY A 63 -7.39 16.46 -6.23
C GLY A 63 -6.04 16.11 -5.61
N VAL A 64 -5.32 15.14 -6.17
CA VAL A 64 -3.96 14.80 -5.71
C VAL A 64 -2.98 15.83 -6.26
N SER A 65 -2.08 16.33 -5.40
CA SER A 65 -1.07 17.30 -5.80
C SER A 65 -0.08 16.72 -6.82
N ASN A 66 0.59 17.58 -7.58
CA ASN A 66 1.60 17.15 -8.54
C ASN A 66 2.73 16.36 -7.87
N ASP A 67 3.19 16.81 -6.72
CA ASP A 67 4.28 16.14 -6.00
C ASP A 67 3.85 14.74 -5.55
N GLU A 68 2.67 14.60 -4.96
CA GLU A 68 2.18 13.32 -4.50
C GLU A 68 1.87 12.37 -5.65
N ALA A 69 1.29 12.88 -6.74
CA ALA A 69 1.00 12.06 -7.92
C ALA A 69 2.25 11.39 -8.48
N ARG A 70 3.37 12.09 -8.49
CA ARG A 70 4.66 11.56 -8.96
C ARG A 70 5.27 10.52 -8.03
N GLN A 71 4.83 10.45 -6.78
CA GLN A 71 5.30 9.47 -5.80
C GLN A 71 4.59 8.13 -5.93
N TYR A 72 3.48 8.06 -6.66
CA TYR A 72 2.76 6.81 -6.89
C TYR A 72 3.65 5.80 -7.61
N LYS A 73 3.82 4.62 -7.01
CA LYS A 73 4.64 3.52 -7.56
C LYS A 73 3.86 2.27 -7.83
N ASP A 74 2.75 2.06 -7.15
CA ASP A 74 1.93 0.86 -7.31
C ASP A 74 0.48 1.18 -6.96
N ILE A 75 -0.42 0.64 -7.77
CA ILE A 75 -1.84 0.54 -7.44
C ILE A 75 -2.15 -0.95 -7.44
N TYR A 76 -2.39 -1.48 -6.26
CA TYR A 76 -2.63 -2.90 -6.08
C TYR A 76 -3.99 -3.13 -5.44
N LYS A 77 -4.89 -3.77 -6.20
CA LYS A 77 -6.30 -3.88 -5.81
C LYS A 77 -6.86 -2.47 -5.56
N ASP A 78 -7.38 -2.17 -4.37
CA ASP A 78 -7.89 -0.84 -4.04
C ASP A 78 -6.98 -0.07 -3.08
N CYS A 79 -5.71 -0.45 -3.02
CA CYS A 79 -4.67 0.20 -2.21
C CYS A 79 -3.62 0.82 -3.11
N VAL A 80 -2.92 1.84 -2.59
CA VAL A 80 -1.84 2.50 -3.33
C VAL A 80 -0.55 2.53 -2.51
N PHE A 81 0.57 2.49 -3.20
CA PHE A 81 1.89 2.64 -2.61
C PHE A 81 2.61 3.84 -3.20
N LEU A 82 3.13 4.69 -2.32
CA LEU A 82 3.88 5.90 -2.66
C LEU A 82 5.31 5.79 -2.14
N ASP A 83 6.26 6.18 -2.98
CA ASP A 83 7.66 6.32 -2.59
C ASP A 83 7.96 7.80 -2.35
N LYS A 84 8.15 8.17 -1.09
CA LYS A 84 8.47 9.54 -0.66
C LYS A 84 9.95 9.71 -0.30
N VAL A 85 10.75 8.67 -0.48
CA VAL A 85 12.18 8.71 -0.15
C VAL A 85 12.93 9.53 -1.16
N LYS A 86 13.86 10.36 -0.68
CA LYS A 86 14.71 11.20 -1.52
C LYS A 86 16.17 10.92 -1.21
N GLY A 87 16.99 10.84 -2.28
CA GLY A 87 18.44 10.77 -2.13
C GLY A 87 19.02 9.41 -1.74
N GLU A 88 18.24 8.34 -1.72
CA GLU A 88 18.75 7.00 -1.45
C GLU A 88 19.28 6.36 -2.74
N VAL A 89 20.61 6.16 -2.80
CA VAL A 89 21.27 5.65 -4.01
C VAL A 89 20.95 4.17 -4.31
N HIS A 90 20.58 3.39 -3.29
CA HIS A 90 20.27 1.96 -3.44
C HIS A 90 18.79 1.67 -3.63
N MET A 91 17.95 2.70 -3.73
CA MET A 91 16.50 2.54 -3.80
C MET A 91 16.04 1.65 -4.95
N ASN A 92 16.66 1.82 -6.12
CA ASN A 92 16.32 1.03 -7.31
C ASN A 92 16.57 -0.47 -7.13
N GLU A 93 17.47 -0.85 -6.24
CA GLU A 93 17.81 -2.24 -5.98
C GLU A 93 16.78 -2.93 -5.08
N VAL A 94 16.09 -2.18 -4.22
CA VAL A 94 15.17 -2.75 -3.22
C VAL A 94 13.70 -2.43 -3.49
N ILE A 95 13.39 -1.47 -4.36
CA ILE A 95 11.99 -1.02 -4.54
C ILE A 95 11.06 -2.15 -4.96
N GLU A 96 11.50 -3.05 -5.82
CA GLU A 96 10.68 -4.18 -6.25
C GLU A 96 10.39 -5.14 -5.08
N MET A 97 11.39 -5.39 -4.24
CA MET A 97 11.19 -6.22 -3.03
C MET A 97 10.26 -5.54 -2.03
N VAL A 98 10.34 -4.22 -1.89
CA VAL A 98 9.43 -3.45 -1.04
C VAL A 98 8.00 -3.57 -1.55
N MET A 99 7.79 -3.41 -2.85
CA MET A 99 6.45 -3.56 -3.45
C MET A 99 5.92 -4.98 -3.31
N ASP A 100 6.76 -6.00 -3.50
CA ASP A 100 6.38 -7.39 -3.27
C ASP A 100 5.90 -7.61 -1.83
N ALA A 101 6.63 -7.08 -0.87
CA ALA A 101 6.29 -7.20 0.55
C ALA A 101 4.95 -6.48 0.87
N ILE A 102 4.77 -5.30 0.32
CA ILE A 102 3.53 -4.51 0.52
C ILE A 102 2.34 -5.24 -0.09
N GLU A 103 2.47 -5.78 -1.30
CA GLU A 103 1.39 -6.54 -1.93
C GLU A 103 1.02 -7.78 -1.12
N GLN A 104 1.99 -8.46 -0.52
CA GLN A 104 1.72 -9.60 0.38
C GLN A 104 0.92 -9.17 1.61
N VAL A 105 1.23 -8.02 2.20
CA VAL A 105 0.47 -7.50 3.34
C VAL A 105 -0.94 -7.07 2.92
N ILE A 106 -1.10 -6.52 1.73
CA ILE A 106 -2.43 -6.17 1.21
C ILE A 106 -3.26 -7.44 1.01
N ASP A 107 -2.67 -8.52 0.52
CA ASP A 107 -3.36 -9.78 0.31
C ASP A 107 -3.75 -10.48 1.61
N ALA A 108 -2.92 -10.35 2.64
CA ALA A 108 -3.14 -10.97 3.94
C ALA A 108 -2.65 -10.02 5.04
N GLY A 109 -3.56 -9.21 5.56
CA GLY A 109 -3.27 -8.16 6.51
C GLY A 109 -2.61 -8.65 7.79
N VAL A 110 -1.89 -7.74 8.43
CA VAL A 110 -1.07 -8.05 9.61
C VAL A 110 -1.87 -8.34 10.88
N LEU A 111 -3.14 -7.99 10.91
CA LEU A 111 -3.99 -8.18 12.11
C LEU A 111 -4.75 -9.50 12.07
N ALA A 112 -5.50 -9.73 11.02
CA ALA A 112 -6.40 -10.88 10.92
C ALA A 112 -6.18 -11.72 9.65
N ARG A 113 -5.14 -11.40 8.88
CA ARG A 113 -4.79 -12.05 7.61
C ARG A 113 -5.90 -11.96 6.55
N GLU A 114 -6.80 -11.00 6.70
CA GLU A 114 -7.80 -10.68 5.71
C GLU A 114 -7.25 -9.70 4.68
N PRO A 115 -7.76 -9.68 3.44
CA PRO A 115 -7.30 -8.70 2.47
C PRO A 115 -7.50 -7.26 2.96
N CYS A 116 -6.51 -6.42 2.73
CA CYS A 116 -6.61 -4.99 3.03
C CYS A 116 -7.38 -4.24 1.97
N SER A 117 -8.03 -3.15 2.35
CA SER A 117 -8.81 -2.30 1.45
C SER A 117 -8.63 -0.83 1.79
N LYS A 118 -8.61 0.00 0.76
CA LYS A 118 -8.62 1.46 0.87
C LYS A 118 -7.45 2.03 1.69
N LEU A 119 -6.26 1.51 1.46
CA LEU A 119 -5.05 1.97 2.14
C LEU A 119 -4.19 2.83 1.23
N LYS A 120 -3.66 3.91 1.77
CA LYS A 120 -2.54 4.65 1.21
C LYS A 120 -1.31 4.33 2.04
N ILE A 121 -0.32 3.71 1.40
CA ILE A 121 0.89 3.22 2.04
C ILE A 121 2.05 4.04 1.50
N SER A 122 2.74 4.77 2.38
CA SER A 122 3.85 5.65 2.00
C SER A 122 5.15 5.18 2.65
N LEU A 123 6.17 4.92 1.82
CA LEU A 123 7.52 4.72 2.31
C LEU A 123 8.13 6.11 2.47
N VAL A 124 8.28 6.56 3.73
CA VAL A 124 8.70 7.93 4.03
C VAL A 124 10.19 8.10 4.20
N ASP A 125 10.86 7.05 4.65
CA ASP A 125 12.32 7.05 4.78
C ASP A 125 12.85 5.62 4.76
N ILE A 126 14.14 5.48 4.51
CA ILE A 126 14.81 4.19 4.44
C ILE A 126 16.29 4.36 4.79
N LYS A 127 16.86 3.38 5.47
CA LYS A 127 18.30 3.30 5.71
C LYS A 127 18.77 1.91 5.30
N LEU A 128 19.60 1.84 4.29
CA LEU A 128 20.08 0.58 3.71
C LEU A 128 21.57 0.40 3.98
N HIS A 129 21.96 -0.85 4.21
CA HIS A 129 23.36 -1.21 4.26
C HIS A 129 23.98 -1.03 2.87
N GLU A 130 25.24 -0.60 2.82
CA GLU A 130 25.95 -0.37 1.55
C GLU A 130 26.15 -1.65 0.74
N ASP A 131 26.35 -2.78 1.43
CA ASP A 131 26.58 -4.07 0.78
C ASP A 131 25.24 -4.78 0.48
N ALA A 132 25.04 -5.12 -0.80
CA ALA A 132 23.83 -5.78 -1.28
C ALA A 132 23.55 -7.13 -0.59
N ILE A 133 24.58 -7.82 -0.11
CA ILE A 133 24.41 -9.11 0.60
C ILE A 133 23.53 -8.98 1.84
N HIS A 134 23.48 -7.79 2.45
CA HIS A 134 22.68 -7.51 3.65
C HIS A 134 21.28 -7.00 3.33
N ARG A 135 20.89 -6.92 2.04
CA ARG A 135 19.61 -6.39 1.58
C ARG A 135 18.78 -7.42 0.82
N GLY A 136 18.91 -8.70 1.17
CA GLY A 136 18.15 -9.76 0.51
C GLY A 136 16.65 -9.74 0.83
N PRO A 137 15.84 -10.52 0.09
CA PRO A 137 14.37 -10.54 0.27
C PRO A 137 13.93 -10.83 1.71
N ALA A 138 14.55 -11.78 2.39
CA ALA A 138 14.20 -12.12 3.77
C ALA A 138 14.40 -10.94 4.72
N GLN A 139 15.40 -10.10 4.49
CA GLN A 139 15.66 -8.91 5.28
C GLN A 139 14.64 -7.81 5.00
N VAL A 140 14.36 -7.57 3.73
CA VAL A 140 13.44 -6.52 3.29
C VAL A 140 11.99 -6.85 3.67
N TYR A 141 11.52 -8.06 3.39
CA TYR A 141 10.13 -8.46 3.63
C TYR A 141 9.75 -8.38 5.09
N SER A 142 10.60 -8.90 5.97
CA SER A 142 10.36 -8.86 7.41
C SER A 142 10.29 -7.42 7.93
N ALA A 143 11.23 -6.57 7.52
CA ALA A 143 11.28 -5.18 7.96
C ALA A 143 10.08 -4.36 7.47
N VAL A 144 9.71 -4.52 6.21
CA VAL A 144 8.54 -3.83 5.63
C VAL A 144 7.26 -4.25 6.35
N ARG A 145 7.09 -5.54 6.58
CA ARG A 145 5.92 -6.07 7.29
C ARG A 145 5.81 -5.50 8.70
N ASP A 146 6.91 -5.46 9.44
CA ASP A 146 6.93 -4.93 10.81
C ASP A 146 6.63 -3.43 10.82
N SER A 147 7.19 -2.67 9.88
CA SER A 147 6.93 -1.25 9.71
C SER A 147 5.45 -0.99 9.45
N MET A 148 4.83 -1.74 8.53
CA MET A 148 3.41 -1.63 8.23
C MET A 148 2.54 -2.00 9.42
N ARG A 149 2.86 -3.08 10.13
CA ARG A 149 2.12 -3.51 11.32
C ARG A 149 2.07 -2.39 12.36
N MET A 150 3.20 -1.80 12.65
CA MET A 150 3.32 -0.73 13.64
C MET A 150 2.47 0.48 13.25
N SER A 151 2.51 0.88 11.99
CA SER A 151 1.70 2.00 11.49
C SER A 151 0.21 1.67 11.51
N ILE A 152 -0.18 0.49 11.04
CA ILE A 152 -1.59 0.05 11.02
C ILE A 152 -2.17 0.01 12.42
N GLU A 153 -1.45 -0.52 13.40
CA GLU A 153 -1.91 -0.59 14.79
C GLU A 153 -2.22 0.82 15.36
N SER A 154 -1.49 1.85 14.93
CA SER A 154 -1.72 3.23 15.35
C SER A 154 -2.80 3.96 14.54
N ALA A 155 -3.26 3.36 13.46
CA ALA A 155 -4.16 3.99 12.48
C ALA A 155 -5.65 3.69 12.72
N GLY A 156 -6.01 3.19 13.90
CA GLY A 156 -7.39 2.80 14.18
C GLY A 156 -7.88 1.70 13.25
N PRO A 157 -7.24 0.52 13.27
CA PRO A 157 -7.59 -0.55 12.35
C PRO A 157 -8.97 -1.13 12.63
N VAL A 158 -9.68 -1.48 11.56
CA VAL A 158 -11.01 -2.07 11.64
C VAL A 158 -11.14 -3.21 10.63
N LEU A 159 -11.97 -4.18 11.00
CA LEU A 159 -12.44 -5.22 10.09
C LEU A 159 -13.85 -4.86 9.66
N PHE A 160 -14.12 -4.96 8.37
CA PHE A 160 -15.46 -4.76 7.85
C PHE A 160 -15.82 -5.86 6.87
N GLU A 161 -17.11 -6.11 6.75
CA GLU A 161 -17.65 -7.07 5.79
C GLU A 161 -18.21 -6.28 4.61
N PRO A 162 -17.73 -6.49 3.37
CA PRO A 162 -18.28 -5.82 2.21
C PRO A 162 -19.75 -6.20 2.03
N ILE A 163 -20.61 -5.20 1.89
CA ILE A 163 -22.03 -5.42 1.59
C ILE A 163 -22.15 -5.69 0.10
N GLN A 164 -22.74 -6.83 -0.24
CA GLN A 164 -23.01 -7.22 -1.62
C GLN A 164 -24.50 -7.30 -1.85
N THR A 165 -24.93 -6.80 -3.01
CA THR A 165 -26.32 -6.99 -3.45
C THR A 165 -26.41 -8.32 -4.17
N LEU A 166 -27.23 -9.22 -3.63
CA LEU A 166 -27.50 -10.51 -4.23
C LEU A 166 -28.87 -10.47 -4.89
N LEU A 167 -28.88 -10.66 -6.21
CA LEU A 167 -30.12 -10.81 -6.95
C LEU A 167 -30.50 -12.29 -7.02
N VAL A 168 -31.63 -12.64 -6.40
CA VAL A 168 -32.17 -14.00 -6.43
C VAL A 168 -33.36 -14.04 -7.37
N GLU A 169 -33.27 -14.84 -8.41
CA GLU A 169 -34.36 -15.08 -9.37
C GLU A 169 -34.88 -16.50 -9.21
N GLY A 170 -36.19 -16.66 -9.27
CA GLY A 170 -36.81 -17.97 -9.19
C GLY A 170 -38.31 -17.89 -9.43
N PRO A 171 -38.98 -19.05 -9.55
CA PRO A 171 -40.44 -19.09 -9.69
C PRO A 171 -41.12 -18.45 -8.48
N LEU A 172 -42.22 -17.71 -8.71
CA LEU A 172 -42.98 -17.06 -7.64
C LEU A 172 -43.41 -18.02 -6.54
N SER A 173 -43.63 -19.28 -6.87
CA SER A 173 -44.03 -20.32 -5.92
C SER A 173 -42.92 -20.67 -4.90
N HIS A 174 -41.69 -20.22 -5.11
CA HIS A 174 -40.52 -20.50 -4.26
C HIS A 174 -39.93 -19.25 -3.60
N MET A 175 -40.57 -18.12 -3.79
CA MET A 175 -40.08 -16.83 -3.27
C MET A 175 -40.75 -16.46 -1.95
#